data_c091e644286297180df12caf4130956e
#
_entry.id   c091e644286297180df12caf4130956e
#
_cell.length_a   1.000
_cell.length_b   1.000
_cell.length_c   1.000
_cell.angle_alpha   90.00
_cell.angle_beta   90.00
_cell.angle_gamma   90.00
#
_symmetry.space_group_name_H-M   'P 1'
#
loop_
_entity.id
_entity.type
_entity.pdbx_description
1 polymer ?
#
loop_
_entity_poly.entity_id
_entity_poly.type
_entity_poly.pdbx_seq_one_letter_code
_entity_poly.pdbx_strand_id
1 'polypeptide(L)'
;MPLIMNKNIKIGNHIISENSPVFCIGELSCNHLNNYELAMKTIDAMIDAGVDCIKLQTAKPDKITLNCDSDDFIIKGGTLWDNRTLYSLYVEAQTPWEWHEPIKDYVESRGVEFLSSPFDKSAVDFLEKLNVSAYKIASFEITDTPLIEYVASKQKPIIISTGIAHKEDIQLAID
;
A
#
# COMPACT_ATOMS: atom_id res chain seq x y z
N MET A 1 -22.33 14.59 13.94
CA MET A 1 -23.15 13.45 13.53
C MET A 1 -22.47 12.20 14.05
N PRO A 2 -23.11 11.26 14.78
CA PRO A 2 -22.39 10.05 15.19
C PRO A 2 -22.01 9.28 13.93
N LEU A 3 -20.74 8.93 13.80
CA LEU A 3 -20.25 8.01 12.78
C LEU A 3 -21.08 6.73 12.87
N ILE A 4 -21.88 6.44 11.86
CA ILE A 4 -22.52 5.12 11.72
C ILE A 4 -21.36 4.19 11.36
N MET A 5 -20.74 3.61 12.38
CA MET A 5 -19.76 2.55 12.17
C MET A 5 -20.46 1.38 11.51
N ASN A 6 -20.21 1.20 10.24
CA ASN A 6 -20.60 -0.03 9.57
C ASN A 6 -19.86 -1.17 10.27
N LYS A 7 -20.57 -1.98 11.04
CA LYS A 7 -19.96 -3.05 11.85
C LYS A 7 -19.30 -4.15 11.02
N ASN A 8 -19.58 -4.16 9.71
CA ASN A 8 -19.05 -5.14 8.78
C ASN A 8 -18.44 -4.43 7.57
N ILE A 9 -17.15 -4.66 7.35
CA ILE A 9 -16.42 -4.16 6.16
C ILE A 9 -16.16 -5.36 5.27
N LYS A 10 -16.45 -5.23 3.97
CA LYS A 10 -16.19 -6.28 3.00
C LYS A 10 -14.95 -5.93 2.19
N ILE A 11 -13.94 -6.80 2.22
CA ILE A 11 -12.75 -6.73 1.35
C ILE A 11 -12.73 -8.01 0.52
N GLY A 12 -12.93 -7.89 -0.78
CA GLY A 12 -13.07 -9.03 -1.67
C GLY A 12 -14.19 -9.98 -1.19
N ASN A 13 -13.84 -11.22 -0.87
CA ASN A 13 -14.77 -12.22 -0.35
C ASN A 13 -14.82 -12.27 1.18
N HIS A 14 -14.01 -11.49 1.87
CA HIS A 14 -13.90 -11.50 3.33
C HIS A 14 -14.79 -10.44 3.98
N ILE A 15 -15.44 -10.81 5.08
CA ILE A 15 -16.16 -9.86 5.94
C ILE A 15 -15.31 -9.64 7.19
N ILE A 16 -14.96 -8.39 7.43
CA ILE A 16 -14.20 -7.96 8.61
C ILE A 16 -15.18 -7.37 9.61
N SER A 17 -15.27 -7.97 10.78
CA SER A 17 -16.18 -7.59 11.86
C SER A 17 -15.60 -8.00 13.22
N GLU A 18 -16.24 -7.58 14.30
CA GLU A 18 -15.86 -7.98 15.67
C GLU A 18 -15.86 -9.50 15.90
N ASN A 19 -16.66 -10.25 15.13
CA ASN A 19 -16.83 -11.69 15.30
C ASN A 19 -16.22 -12.53 14.17
N SER A 20 -15.60 -11.90 13.16
CA SER A 20 -14.92 -12.63 12.09
C SER A 20 -13.51 -13.06 12.54
N PRO A 21 -12.94 -14.11 11.92
CA PRO A 21 -11.52 -14.39 12.07
C PRO A 21 -10.65 -13.17 11.75
N VAL A 22 -9.43 -13.17 12.26
CA VAL A 22 -8.46 -12.14 11.94
C VAL A 22 -8.14 -12.18 10.43
N PHE A 23 -8.16 -11.04 9.77
CA PHE A 23 -7.79 -10.89 8.37
C PHE A 23 -6.30 -10.56 8.29
N CYS A 24 -5.48 -11.52 7.86
CA CYS A 24 -4.04 -11.42 7.82
C CYS A 24 -3.56 -10.89 6.47
N ILE A 25 -2.83 -9.77 6.46
CA ILE A 25 -2.28 -9.16 5.25
C ILE A 25 -0.77 -9.36 5.22
N GLY A 26 -0.26 -10.11 4.24
CA GLY A 26 1.15 -10.24 3.95
C GLY A 26 1.65 -9.06 3.11
N GLU A 27 2.70 -8.40 3.55
CA GLU A 27 3.30 -7.23 2.86
C GLU A 27 4.58 -7.64 2.15
N LEU A 28 4.60 -7.59 0.80
CA LEU A 28 5.82 -7.76 0.02
C LEU A 28 6.75 -6.54 0.18
N SER A 29 6.15 -5.34 0.26
CA SER A 29 6.89 -4.09 0.31
C SER A 29 7.86 -3.95 -0.87
N CYS A 30 9.07 -3.47 -0.60
CA CYS A 30 10.16 -3.36 -1.56
C CYS A 30 11.21 -4.48 -1.40
N ASN A 31 10.85 -5.60 -0.76
CA ASN A 31 11.78 -6.69 -0.42
C ASN A 31 12.02 -7.69 -1.55
N HIS A 32 11.80 -7.29 -2.77
CA HIS A 32 11.96 -8.12 -3.97
C HIS A 32 13.29 -7.88 -4.71
N LEU A 33 14.12 -6.91 -4.26
CA LEU A 33 15.40 -6.55 -4.90
C LEU A 33 15.29 -6.38 -6.44
N ASN A 34 14.16 -5.84 -6.90
CA ASN A 34 13.82 -5.72 -8.33
C ASN A 34 13.94 -7.04 -9.11
N ASN A 35 13.65 -8.16 -8.45
CA ASN A 35 13.69 -9.51 -8.99
C ASN A 35 12.31 -10.16 -8.87
N TYR A 36 11.65 -10.39 -10.02
CA TYR A 36 10.31 -10.94 -10.08
C TYR A 36 10.21 -12.35 -9.49
N GLU A 37 11.21 -13.21 -9.72
CA GLU A 37 11.20 -14.57 -9.17
C GLU A 37 11.30 -14.56 -7.64
N LEU A 38 12.09 -13.65 -7.08
CA LEU A 38 12.17 -13.46 -5.63
C LEU A 38 10.86 -12.95 -5.07
N ALA A 39 10.22 -11.99 -5.75
CA ALA A 39 8.90 -11.50 -5.38
C ALA A 39 7.88 -12.65 -5.32
N MET A 40 7.81 -13.48 -6.36
CA MET A 40 6.90 -14.63 -6.42
C MET A 40 7.17 -15.68 -5.33
N LYS A 41 8.45 -16.01 -5.08
CA LYS A 41 8.82 -16.93 -3.98
C LYS A 41 8.41 -16.39 -2.61
N THR A 42 8.53 -15.09 -2.41
CA THR A 42 8.10 -14.44 -1.15
C THR A 42 6.58 -14.48 -1.01
N ILE A 43 5.86 -14.21 -2.10
CA ILE A 43 4.40 -14.30 -2.13
C ILE A 43 3.94 -15.74 -1.85
N ASP A 44 4.57 -16.75 -2.46
CA ASP A 44 4.26 -18.17 -2.18
C ASP A 44 4.44 -18.50 -0.71
N ALA A 45 5.54 -18.07 -0.11
CA ALA A 45 5.79 -18.29 1.32
C ALA A 45 4.74 -17.62 2.22
N MET A 46 4.27 -16.43 1.85
CA MET A 46 3.17 -15.76 2.57
C MET A 46 1.85 -16.53 2.44
N ILE A 47 1.52 -16.99 1.22
CA ILE A 47 0.31 -17.77 0.95
C ILE A 47 0.36 -19.10 1.73
N ASP A 48 1.49 -19.79 1.72
CA ASP A 48 1.69 -21.04 2.45
C ASP A 48 1.64 -20.84 3.98
N ALA A 49 1.98 -19.64 4.46
CA ALA A 49 1.81 -19.26 5.86
C ALA A 49 0.36 -18.94 6.24
N GLY A 50 -0.56 -18.89 5.28
CA GLY A 50 -2.00 -18.72 5.51
C GLY A 50 -2.46 -17.27 5.60
N VAL A 51 -1.85 -16.36 4.84
CA VAL A 51 -2.37 -14.97 4.75
C VAL A 51 -3.67 -14.93 3.94
N ASP A 52 -4.55 -14.01 4.28
CA ASP A 52 -5.80 -13.78 3.57
C ASP A 52 -5.64 -12.79 2.40
N CYS A 53 -4.57 -12.00 2.43
CA CYS A 53 -4.33 -10.94 1.46
C CYS A 53 -2.83 -10.71 1.25
N ILE A 54 -2.43 -10.43 0.01
CA ILE A 54 -1.11 -9.90 -0.35
C ILE A 54 -1.23 -8.42 -0.63
N LYS A 55 -0.32 -7.63 -0.07
CA LYS A 55 -0.26 -6.19 -0.30
C LYS A 55 1.06 -5.77 -0.94
N LEU A 56 0.95 -4.95 -1.99
CA LEU A 56 2.08 -4.29 -2.65
C LEU A 56 2.11 -2.79 -2.33
N GLN A 57 3.06 -2.10 -2.93
CA GLN A 57 3.18 -0.65 -2.97
C GLN A 57 3.20 -0.19 -4.43
N THR A 58 2.32 0.74 -4.78
CA THR A 58 2.18 1.27 -6.14
C THR A 58 2.65 2.71 -6.16
N ALA A 59 3.92 2.90 -6.46
CA ALA A 59 4.57 4.19 -6.47
C ALA A 59 5.47 4.38 -7.68
N LYS A 60 5.72 5.63 -8.03
CA LYS A 60 6.80 6.05 -8.93
C LYS A 60 7.68 7.05 -8.20
N PRO A 61 9.01 6.99 -8.37
CA PRO A 61 9.94 7.87 -7.65
C PRO A 61 9.61 9.35 -7.79
N ASP A 62 9.27 9.79 -9.00
CA ASP A 62 8.92 11.18 -9.33
C ASP A 62 7.55 11.64 -8.78
N LYS A 63 6.79 10.73 -8.15
CA LYS A 63 5.53 11.02 -7.48
C LYS A 63 5.63 11.03 -5.96
N ILE A 64 6.73 10.52 -5.42
CA ILE A 64 6.97 10.45 -3.96
C ILE A 64 7.98 11.52 -3.52
N THR A 65 8.99 11.79 -4.34
CA THR A 65 10.08 12.70 -3.99
C THR A 65 10.61 13.44 -5.20
N LEU A 66 11.37 14.50 -4.95
CA LEU A 66 12.09 15.24 -6.00
C LEU A 66 13.40 14.52 -6.36
N ASN A 67 13.76 14.55 -7.63
CA ASN A 67 15.10 14.15 -8.08
C ASN A 67 16.08 15.28 -7.75
N CYS A 68 16.59 15.29 -6.53
CA CYS A 68 17.41 16.33 -5.96
C CYS A 68 18.53 15.72 -5.12
N ASP A 69 19.71 16.32 -5.16
CA ASP A 69 20.91 15.91 -4.44
C ASP A 69 21.27 16.86 -3.28
N SER A 70 20.39 17.81 -2.95
CA SER A 70 20.57 18.64 -1.76
C SER A 70 20.49 17.83 -0.47
N ASP A 71 21.07 18.36 0.59
CA ASP A 71 21.18 17.72 1.89
C ASP A 71 19.87 17.18 2.47
N ASP A 72 18.73 17.83 2.19
CA ASP A 72 17.41 17.43 2.64
C ASP A 72 16.88 16.16 1.95
N PHE A 73 17.46 15.80 0.79
CA PHE A 73 17.09 14.63 0.02
C PHE A 73 18.12 13.50 0.09
N ILE A 74 19.20 13.69 0.87
CA ILE A 74 20.21 12.66 1.11
C ILE A 74 19.90 11.94 2.40
N ILE A 75 19.84 10.62 2.32
CA ILE A 75 19.59 9.76 3.48
C ILE A 75 20.80 9.84 4.41
N LYS A 76 20.53 10.14 5.69
CA LYS A 76 21.50 10.27 6.77
C LYS A 76 20.87 9.62 8.00
N GLY A 77 21.62 8.87 8.77
CA GLY A 77 21.09 8.32 10.02
C GLY A 77 21.68 6.97 10.43
N GLY A 78 22.76 6.52 9.79
CA GLY A 78 23.41 5.25 10.11
C GLY A 78 22.67 4.03 9.54
N THR A 79 22.01 4.20 8.40
CA THR A 79 21.31 3.15 7.68
C THR A 79 22.18 2.54 6.58
N LEU A 80 21.73 1.43 6.00
CA LEU A 80 22.37 0.82 4.82
C LEU A 80 22.30 1.69 3.56
N TRP A 81 21.46 2.72 3.58
CA TRP A 81 21.20 3.61 2.44
C TRP A 81 21.83 4.98 2.57
N ASP A 82 22.64 5.21 3.61
CA ASP A 82 23.31 6.47 3.86
C ASP A 82 24.10 6.96 2.63
N ASN A 83 24.08 8.26 2.43
CA ASN A 83 24.66 8.99 1.28
C ASN A 83 23.98 8.72 -0.08
N ARG A 84 22.87 8.01 -0.10
CA ARG A 84 22.02 7.92 -1.29
C ARG A 84 20.97 9.01 -1.28
N THR A 85 20.54 9.47 -2.46
CA THR A 85 19.36 10.32 -2.54
C THR A 85 18.09 9.50 -2.36
N LEU A 86 17.05 10.08 -1.77
CA LEU A 86 15.73 9.45 -1.67
C LEU A 86 15.24 8.97 -3.04
N TYR A 87 15.43 9.80 -4.08
CA TYR A 87 15.02 9.45 -5.44
C TYR A 87 15.71 8.18 -5.95
N SER A 88 17.04 8.07 -5.79
CA SER A 88 17.78 6.88 -6.23
C SER A 88 17.36 5.62 -5.46
N LEU A 89 17.02 5.75 -4.18
CA LEU A 89 16.49 4.65 -3.40
C LEU A 89 15.11 4.21 -3.93
N TYR A 90 14.21 5.13 -4.19
CA TYR A 90 12.87 4.78 -4.70
C TYR A 90 12.90 4.21 -6.13
N VAL A 91 13.87 4.64 -6.98
CA VAL A 91 14.08 4.01 -8.30
C VAL A 91 14.41 2.52 -8.16
N GLU A 92 15.24 2.15 -7.19
CA GLU A 92 15.62 0.75 -6.96
C GLU A 92 14.52 -0.03 -6.24
N ALA A 93 13.84 0.61 -5.29
CA ALA A 93 12.90 -0.05 -4.38
C ALA A 93 11.49 -0.20 -4.94
N GLN A 94 11.08 0.59 -5.96
CA GLN A 94 9.73 0.54 -6.49
C GLN A 94 9.39 -0.85 -7.03
N THR A 95 8.15 -1.27 -6.82
CA THR A 95 7.60 -2.45 -7.50
C THR A 95 7.23 -2.05 -8.94
N PRO A 96 7.81 -2.67 -9.99
CA PRO A 96 7.43 -2.38 -11.37
C PRO A 96 5.92 -2.53 -11.57
N TRP A 97 5.30 -1.56 -12.23
CA TRP A 97 3.83 -1.56 -12.38
C TRP A 97 3.33 -2.74 -13.22
N GLU A 98 4.12 -3.19 -14.18
CA GLU A 98 3.84 -4.36 -15.00
C GLU A 98 3.77 -5.69 -14.22
N TRP A 99 4.26 -5.73 -12.98
CA TRP A 99 4.15 -6.90 -12.12
C TRP A 99 2.81 -7.01 -11.40
N HIS A 100 2.09 -5.90 -11.24
CA HIS A 100 0.87 -5.87 -10.41
C HIS A 100 -0.22 -6.79 -10.95
N GLU A 101 -0.52 -6.70 -12.25
CA GLU A 101 -1.56 -7.53 -12.87
C GLU A 101 -1.24 -9.04 -12.78
N PRO A 102 -0.09 -9.54 -13.24
CA PRO A 102 0.23 -10.96 -13.11
C PRO A 102 0.34 -11.44 -11.66
N ILE A 103 0.83 -10.61 -10.73
CA ILE A 103 0.84 -10.95 -9.30
C ILE A 103 -0.59 -11.05 -8.77
N LYS A 104 -1.44 -10.07 -9.07
CA LYS A 104 -2.84 -10.09 -8.68
C LYS A 104 -3.56 -11.33 -9.16
N ASP A 105 -3.46 -11.64 -10.46
CA ASP A 105 -4.10 -12.82 -11.07
C ASP A 105 -3.63 -14.10 -10.41
N TYR A 106 -2.34 -14.21 -10.14
CA TYR A 106 -1.78 -15.35 -9.44
C TYR A 106 -2.33 -15.50 -8.01
N VAL A 107 -2.28 -14.43 -7.24
CA VAL A 107 -2.73 -14.40 -5.83
C VAL A 107 -4.23 -14.75 -5.74
N GLU A 108 -5.05 -14.16 -6.60
CA GLU A 108 -6.49 -14.43 -6.65
C GLU A 108 -6.79 -15.87 -7.10
N SER A 109 -5.98 -16.44 -8.01
CA SER A 109 -6.10 -17.86 -8.40
C SER A 109 -5.83 -18.83 -7.25
N ARG A 110 -5.09 -18.39 -6.22
CA ARG A 110 -4.81 -19.12 -4.99
C ARG A 110 -5.86 -18.88 -3.88
N GLY A 111 -6.90 -18.10 -4.19
CA GLY A 111 -7.97 -17.77 -3.24
C GLY A 111 -7.60 -16.71 -2.20
N VAL A 112 -6.53 -15.94 -2.44
CA VAL A 112 -6.02 -14.88 -1.58
C VAL A 112 -6.34 -13.52 -2.19
N GLU A 113 -6.71 -12.53 -1.39
CA GLU A 113 -7.04 -11.18 -1.86
C GLU A 113 -5.77 -10.40 -2.22
N PHE A 114 -5.94 -9.38 -3.08
CA PHE A 114 -4.87 -8.48 -3.48
C PHE A 114 -5.19 -7.04 -3.13
N LEU A 115 -4.24 -6.35 -2.48
CA LEU A 115 -4.30 -4.93 -2.18
C LEU A 115 -3.01 -4.22 -2.63
N SER A 116 -3.06 -2.90 -2.69
CA SER A 116 -1.86 -2.09 -2.78
C SER A 116 -2.02 -0.73 -2.10
N SER A 117 -0.90 -0.12 -1.75
CA SER A 117 -0.84 1.26 -1.27
C SER A 117 -0.52 2.18 -2.45
N PRO A 118 -1.44 3.05 -2.89
CA PRO A 118 -1.11 4.13 -3.82
C PRO A 118 -0.45 5.29 -3.09
N PHE A 119 0.47 5.98 -3.75
CA PHE A 119 1.15 7.17 -3.24
C PHE A 119 0.81 8.44 -4.03
N ASP A 120 0.02 8.32 -5.07
CA ASP A 120 -0.47 9.44 -5.88
C ASP A 120 -1.75 9.04 -6.63
N LYS A 121 -2.43 10.04 -7.23
CA LYS A 121 -3.68 9.83 -7.97
C LYS A 121 -3.52 8.90 -9.18
N SER A 122 -2.37 8.91 -9.86
CA SER A 122 -2.13 8.03 -11.01
C SER A 122 -2.01 6.57 -10.60
N ALA A 123 -1.47 6.31 -9.39
CA ALA A 123 -1.44 4.98 -8.79
C ALA A 123 -2.85 4.49 -8.42
N VAL A 124 -3.71 5.39 -7.91
CA VAL A 124 -5.13 5.05 -7.67
C VAL A 124 -5.83 4.67 -8.97
N ASP A 125 -5.65 5.46 -10.04
CA ASP A 125 -6.26 5.17 -11.35
C ASP A 125 -5.76 3.86 -11.95
N PHE A 126 -4.49 3.52 -11.72
CA PHE A 126 -3.92 2.25 -12.14
C PHE A 126 -4.55 1.08 -11.36
N LEU A 127 -4.66 1.20 -10.04
CA LEU A 127 -5.28 0.18 -9.19
C LEU A 127 -6.78 0.02 -9.46
N GLU A 128 -7.49 1.08 -9.85
CA GLU A 128 -8.89 0.98 -10.29
C GLU A 128 -9.03 0.12 -11.56
N LYS A 129 -8.11 0.25 -12.52
CA LYS A 129 -8.10 -0.60 -13.72
C LYS A 129 -7.87 -2.08 -13.38
N LEU A 130 -7.10 -2.36 -12.33
CA LEU A 130 -6.90 -3.70 -11.80
C LEU A 130 -8.08 -4.17 -10.93
N ASN A 131 -9.07 -3.33 -10.68
CA ASN A 131 -10.24 -3.63 -9.86
C ASN A 131 -9.89 -4.19 -8.47
N VAL A 132 -8.98 -3.53 -7.75
CA VAL A 132 -8.66 -3.88 -6.36
C VAL A 132 -9.88 -3.76 -5.46
N SER A 133 -9.99 -4.62 -4.44
CA SER A 133 -11.15 -4.67 -3.54
C SER A 133 -11.11 -3.63 -2.42
N ALA A 134 -9.94 -3.08 -2.11
CA ALA A 134 -9.73 -2.05 -1.10
C ALA A 134 -8.42 -1.30 -1.34
N TYR A 135 -8.22 -0.21 -0.61
CA TYR A 135 -7.01 0.61 -0.65
C TYR A 135 -6.31 0.65 0.69
N LYS A 136 -4.99 0.87 0.67
CA LYS A 136 -4.20 1.15 1.86
C LYS A 136 -3.56 2.53 1.76
N ILE A 137 -3.85 3.40 2.72
CA ILE A 137 -3.12 4.67 2.91
C ILE A 137 -1.98 4.42 3.89
N ALA A 138 -0.75 4.64 3.44
CA ALA A 138 0.43 4.42 4.27
C ALA A 138 0.57 5.53 5.34
N SER A 139 1.45 5.31 6.31
CA SER A 139 1.51 6.16 7.50
C SER A 139 1.92 7.60 7.20
N PHE A 140 2.82 7.80 6.23
CA PHE A 140 3.27 9.13 5.84
C PHE A 140 2.23 9.91 5.04
N GLU A 141 1.31 9.23 4.37
CA GLU A 141 0.26 9.81 3.52
C GLU A 141 -0.99 10.21 4.30
N ILE A 142 -1.02 10.03 5.64
CA ILE A 142 -2.21 10.37 6.44
C ILE A 142 -2.56 11.86 6.42
N THR A 143 -1.58 12.71 6.13
CA THR A 143 -1.77 14.16 5.98
C THR A 143 -2.01 14.60 4.53
N ASP A 144 -1.92 13.67 3.57
CA ASP A 144 -2.26 13.94 2.16
C ASP A 144 -3.78 13.81 1.95
N THR A 145 -4.53 14.78 2.48
CA THR A 145 -5.99 14.80 2.36
C THR A 145 -6.46 14.78 0.90
N PRO A 146 -5.80 15.44 -0.10
CA PRO A 146 -6.17 15.33 -1.50
C PRO A 146 -6.05 13.92 -2.08
N LEU A 147 -5.11 13.10 -1.60
CA LEU A 147 -5.00 11.69 -1.97
C LEU A 147 -6.10 10.87 -1.30
N ILE A 148 -6.33 11.10 0.00
CA ILE A 148 -7.37 10.39 0.77
C ILE A 148 -8.75 10.65 0.19
N GLU A 149 -9.11 11.90 -0.11
CA GLU A 149 -10.36 12.28 -0.77
C GLU A 149 -10.51 11.57 -2.13
N TYR A 150 -9.42 11.51 -2.89
CA TYR A 150 -9.44 10.85 -4.20
C TYR A 150 -9.66 9.35 -4.09
N VAL A 151 -9.02 8.70 -3.13
CA VAL A 151 -9.23 7.27 -2.82
C VAL A 151 -10.66 7.04 -2.31
N ALA A 152 -11.15 7.88 -1.41
CA ALA A 152 -12.52 7.79 -0.86
C ALA A 152 -13.58 7.95 -1.95
N SER A 153 -13.33 8.76 -2.99
CA SER A 153 -14.23 8.91 -4.13
C SER A 153 -14.47 7.61 -4.91
N LYS A 154 -13.60 6.59 -4.74
CA LYS A 154 -13.77 5.27 -5.39
C LYS A 154 -14.76 4.37 -4.64
N GLN A 155 -15.23 4.79 -3.46
CA GLN A 155 -16.25 4.10 -2.66
C GLN A 155 -15.90 2.65 -2.30
N LYS A 156 -14.62 2.36 -2.13
CA LYS A 156 -14.09 1.08 -1.67
C LYS A 156 -13.57 1.20 -0.23
N PRO A 157 -13.46 0.11 0.53
CA PRO A 157 -12.83 0.13 1.85
C PRO A 157 -11.43 0.71 1.81
N ILE A 158 -11.09 1.45 2.86
CA ILE A 158 -9.77 2.06 3.04
C ILE A 158 -9.20 1.63 4.37
N ILE A 159 -7.96 1.14 4.35
CA ILE A 159 -7.16 0.86 5.54
C ILE A 159 -6.17 2.01 5.70
N ILE A 160 -6.22 2.74 6.80
CA ILE A 160 -5.34 3.88 7.07
C ILE A 160 -4.37 3.53 8.19
N SER A 161 -3.06 3.69 7.95
CA SER A 161 -2.04 3.62 9.00
C SER A 161 -1.90 4.96 9.72
N THR A 162 -1.73 4.89 11.03
CA THR A 162 -1.68 6.06 11.91
C THR A 162 -0.36 6.20 12.67
N GLY A 163 0.71 5.52 12.20
CA GLY A 163 1.97 5.35 12.94
C GLY A 163 2.70 6.65 13.30
N ILE A 164 2.63 7.67 12.44
CA ILE A 164 3.26 8.99 12.69
C ILE A 164 2.23 10.08 13.01
N ALA A 165 0.93 9.74 12.99
CA ALA A 165 -0.16 10.70 13.09
C ALA A 165 -0.41 11.14 14.53
N HIS A 166 -0.74 12.42 14.70
CA HIS A 166 -1.42 12.92 15.88
C HIS A 166 -2.93 12.69 15.75
N LYS A 167 -3.66 12.86 16.85
CA LYS A 167 -5.12 12.65 16.86
C LYS A 167 -5.84 13.57 15.88
N GLU A 168 -5.35 14.79 15.73
CA GLU A 168 -5.88 15.82 14.83
C GLU A 168 -5.72 15.39 13.36
N ASP A 169 -4.59 14.77 13.00
CA ASP A 169 -4.34 14.24 11.65
C ASP A 169 -5.31 13.09 11.31
N ILE A 170 -5.53 12.19 12.28
CA ILE A 170 -6.49 11.10 12.12
C ILE A 170 -7.91 11.64 11.94
N GLN A 171 -8.29 12.66 12.74
CA GLN A 171 -9.61 13.26 12.61
C GLN A 171 -9.79 13.93 11.24
N LEU A 172 -8.77 14.67 10.77
CA LEU A 172 -8.79 15.31 9.45
C LEU A 172 -8.89 14.31 8.32
N ALA A 173 -8.23 13.15 8.44
CA ALA A 173 -8.27 12.09 7.43
C ALA A 173 -9.64 11.37 7.35
N ILE A 174 -10.46 11.45 8.41
CA ILE A 174 -11.79 10.79 8.48
C ILE A 174 -12.90 11.75 8.06
N ASP A 175 -12.76 13.06 8.28
CA ASP A 175 -13.74 14.10 7.95
C ASP A 175 -13.81 14.36 6.44
#